data_3ede6228c139c81249cb6580b738ae97
#
_entry.id   3ede6228c139c81249cb6580b738ae97
#
_cell.length_a   1.000
_cell.length_b   1.000
_cell.length_c   1.000
_cell.angle_alpha   90.00
_cell.angle_beta   90.00
_cell.angle_gamma   90.00
#
_symmetry.space_group_name_H-M   'P 1'
#
loop_
_entity.id
_entity.type
_entity.pdbx_description
1 polymer ?
#
loop_
_entity_poly.entity_id
_entity_poly.type
_entity_poly.pdbx_seq_one_letter_code
_entity_poly.pdbx_strand_id
1 'polypeptide(L)'
;MALILVLLALALWGGVALAQAPELSAKLAACETGADAKDRFAVFTGSMPREGAAVMAMRFDLHERLPGGRFKRVALANWGVWQSTAKKGVPGFIFTKRVEELAAPAAFRAVVSFRWSDVEGNVVRTAKRTSPICRQPDWRPDLRVGRVVFDEDGRARAIVVNDGRSPSGTFEISMDVRDRSVVRTLPGLPAGQRRTVELGRCSAPGSATVTADPAHAVEEADEGDNAVTVACPVKR
;
A
#
# COMPACT_ATOMS: atom_id res chain seq x y z
N MET A 1 59.20 -52.34 19.41
CA MET A 1 58.18 -51.24 19.37
C MET A 1 57.52 -51.31 17.98
N ALA A 2 56.32 -51.85 17.93
CA ALA A 2 55.51 -51.97 16.70
C ALA A 2 54.46 -50.83 16.71
N LEU A 3 54.49 -49.97 15.70
CA LEU A 3 53.53 -48.91 15.46
C LEU A 3 52.35 -49.49 14.68
N ILE A 4 51.17 -49.50 15.31
CA ILE A 4 49.89 -49.88 14.65
C ILE A 4 49.27 -48.60 14.08
N LEU A 5 49.26 -48.51 12.74
CA LEU A 5 48.51 -47.45 12.02
C LEU A 5 47.02 -47.86 11.93
N VAL A 6 46.16 -47.15 12.63
CA VAL A 6 44.69 -47.27 12.48
C VAL A 6 44.23 -46.34 11.40
N LEU A 7 43.84 -46.87 10.22
CA LEU A 7 43.20 -46.16 9.14
C LEU A 7 41.68 -45.99 9.50
N LEU A 8 41.26 -44.76 9.87
CA LEU A 8 39.85 -44.42 9.95
C LEU A 8 39.31 -44.15 8.54
N ALA A 9 38.48 -45.07 8.05
CA ALA A 9 37.71 -44.90 6.83
C ALA A 9 36.45 -44.00 7.16
N LEU A 10 36.47 -42.71 6.79
CA LEU A 10 35.31 -41.85 6.80
C LEU A 10 34.40 -42.20 5.61
N ALA A 11 33.31 -42.94 5.89
CA ALA A 11 32.26 -43.17 4.92
C ALA A 11 31.44 -41.87 4.77
N LEU A 12 31.66 -41.12 3.67
CA LEU A 12 30.80 -40.00 3.26
C LEU A 12 29.48 -40.58 2.73
N TRP A 13 28.49 -40.67 3.60
CA TRP A 13 27.11 -40.87 3.17
C TRP A 13 26.58 -39.58 2.55
N GLY A 14 26.72 -39.45 1.22
CA GLY A 14 26.04 -38.45 0.43
C GLY A 14 24.53 -38.74 0.43
N GLY A 15 23.80 -38.21 1.40
CA GLY A 15 22.34 -38.28 1.39
C GLY A 15 21.79 -37.51 0.19
N VAL A 16 21.16 -38.20 -0.76
CA VAL A 16 20.37 -37.56 -1.82
C VAL A 16 19.18 -36.90 -1.15
N ALA A 17 19.18 -35.60 -0.96
CA ALA A 17 18.03 -34.85 -0.48
C ALA A 17 16.92 -34.98 -1.54
N LEU A 18 15.92 -35.80 -1.28
CA LEU A 18 14.70 -35.85 -2.08
C LEU A 18 14.04 -34.47 -2.01
N ALA A 19 13.91 -33.80 -3.15
CA ALA A 19 13.23 -32.51 -3.22
C ALA A 19 11.79 -32.66 -2.75
N GLN A 20 11.45 -32.03 -1.62
CA GLN A 20 10.12 -32.09 -1.05
C GLN A 20 9.11 -31.43 -2.00
N ALA A 21 7.94 -32.06 -2.16
CA ALA A 21 6.85 -31.50 -2.96
C ALA A 21 6.38 -30.17 -2.33
N PRO A 22 6.19 -29.11 -3.13
CA PRO A 22 5.71 -27.84 -2.61
C PRO A 22 4.26 -27.96 -2.14
N GLU A 23 3.91 -27.21 -1.09
CA GLU A 23 2.52 -27.09 -0.65
C GLU A 23 1.67 -26.32 -1.65
N LEU A 24 0.37 -26.66 -1.70
CA LEU A 24 -0.62 -25.94 -2.49
C LEU A 24 -0.89 -24.55 -1.87
N SER A 25 -0.30 -23.50 -2.43
CA SER A 25 -0.40 -22.16 -1.87
C SER A 25 -0.45 -21.02 -2.90
N ALA A 26 -0.93 -19.86 -2.44
CA ALA A 26 -0.74 -18.56 -3.08
C ALA A 26 -0.14 -17.61 -2.05
N LYS A 27 1.05 -17.07 -2.33
CA LYS A 27 1.82 -16.23 -1.41
C LYS A 27 2.02 -14.84 -2.00
N LEU A 28 2.12 -13.84 -1.14
CA LEU A 28 2.67 -12.53 -1.46
C LEU A 28 4.17 -12.59 -1.14
N ALA A 29 5.00 -12.62 -2.17
CA ALA A 29 6.44 -12.76 -2.03
C ALA A 29 7.14 -11.39 -1.82
N ALA A 30 6.56 -10.31 -2.40
CA ALA A 30 7.01 -8.94 -2.17
C ALA A 30 5.84 -7.96 -2.33
N CYS A 31 5.88 -6.86 -1.59
CA CYS A 31 4.94 -5.75 -1.67
C CYS A 31 5.71 -4.46 -1.38
N GLU A 32 6.08 -3.75 -2.44
CA GLU A 32 6.82 -2.50 -2.32
C GLU A 32 5.85 -1.33 -2.49
N THR A 33 6.07 -0.29 -1.68
CA THR A 33 5.26 0.92 -1.64
C THR A 33 6.14 2.13 -1.90
N GLY A 34 5.62 3.14 -2.57
CA GLY A 34 6.37 4.36 -2.87
C GLY A 34 5.46 5.50 -3.31
N ALA A 35 5.92 6.74 -3.18
CA ALA A 35 5.20 7.91 -3.65
C ALA A 35 5.04 7.84 -5.18
N ASP A 36 6.11 7.50 -5.89
CA ASP A 36 6.08 7.33 -7.34
C ASP A 36 5.47 5.98 -7.75
N ALA A 37 4.68 5.97 -8.81
CA ALA A 37 4.06 4.75 -9.35
C ALA A 37 5.08 3.66 -9.70
N LYS A 38 6.22 4.04 -10.28
CA LYS A 38 7.33 3.14 -10.68
C LYS A 38 7.93 2.34 -9.51
N ASP A 39 7.81 2.85 -8.28
CA ASP A 39 8.35 2.21 -7.07
C ASP A 39 7.34 1.26 -6.41
N ARG A 40 6.10 1.23 -6.91
CA ARG A 40 5.01 0.41 -6.37
C ARG A 40 4.86 -0.88 -7.15
N PHE A 41 5.15 -2.00 -6.51
CA PHE A 41 4.93 -3.31 -7.14
C PHE A 41 4.54 -4.39 -6.13
N ALA A 42 4.00 -5.48 -6.64
CA ALA A 42 3.78 -6.70 -5.88
C ALA A 42 4.26 -7.94 -6.65
N VAL A 43 4.76 -8.92 -5.90
CA VAL A 43 5.16 -10.23 -6.43
C VAL A 43 4.32 -11.30 -5.76
N PHE A 44 3.64 -12.08 -6.57
CA PHE A 44 2.79 -13.18 -6.10
C PHE A 44 3.33 -14.52 -6.60
N THR A 45 3.43 -15.51 -5.72
CA THR A 45 3.90 -16.84 -6.04
C THR A 45 2.81 -17.86 -5.78
N GLY A 46 2.52 -18.69 -6.79
CA GLY A 46 1.71 -19.88 -6.68
C GLY A 46 2.58 -21.11 -6.60
N SER A 47 2.19 -22.08 -5.78
CA SER A 47 2.82 -23.40 -5.72
C SER A 47 1.79 -24.50 -5.66
N MET A 48 2.09 -25.62 -6.32
CA MET A 48 1.24 -26.81 -6.32
C MET A 48 2.07 -28.10 -6.37
N PRO A 49 1.71 -29.15 -5.60
CA PRO A 49 2.32 -30.46 -5.71
C PRO A 49 1.87 -31.15 -7.01
N ARG A 50 2.67 -32.13 -7.48
CA ARG A 50 2.34 -32.89 -8.70
C ARG A 50 1.16 -33.85 -8.51
N GLU A 51 1.11 -34.56 -7.39
CA GLU A 51 0.04 -35.53 -7.05
C GLU A 51 -0.29 -36.51 -8.18
N GLY A 52 0.72 -37.01 -8.90
CA GLY A 52 0.55 -37.96 -10.00
C GLY A 52 0.12 -37.38 -11.34
N ALA A 53 -0.17 -36.07 -11.43
CA ALA A 53 -0.61 -35.44 -12.67
C ALA A 53 0.47 -35.44 -13.76
N ALA A 54 0.06 -35.62 -15.01
CA ALA A 54 0.92 -35.47 -16.18
C ALA A 54 1.23 -34.00 -16.45
N VAL A 55 0.22 -33.12 -16.36
CA VAL A 55 0.33 -31.68 -16.55
C VAL A 55 -0.19 -30.95 -15.34
N MET A 56 0.57 -29.95 -14.88
CA MET A 56 0.19 -28.99 -13.85
C MET A 56 0.03 -27.62 -14.49
N ALA A 57 -1.03 -26.89 -14.15
CA ALA A 57 -1.25 -25.55 -14.64
C ALA A 57 -1.78 -24.63 -13.55
N MET A 58 -1.41 -23.35 -13.61
CA MET A 58 -1.95 -22.32 -12.73
C MET A 58 -2.25 -21.04 -13.50
N ARG A 59 -3.24 -20.29 -13.02
CA ARG A 59 -3.67 -19.01 -13.56
C ARG A 59 -3.80 -18.02 -12.43
N PHE A 60 -3.21 -16.83 -12.61
CA PHE A 60 -3.25 -15.73 -11.67
C PHE A 60 -4.24 -14.69 -12.14
N ASP A 61 -5.23 -14.38 -11.33
CA ASP A 61 -6.14 -13.26 -11.51
C ASP A 61 -5.80 -12.20 -10.46
N LEU A 62 -5.41 -10.97 -10.90
CA LEU A 62 -5.18 -9.85 -10.00
C LEU A 62 -6.51 -9.25 -9.58
N HIS A 63 -6.65 -8.98 -8.30
CA HIS A 63 -7.78 -8.30 -7.72
C HIS A 63 -7.31 -7.04 -7.00
N GLU A 64 -7.96 -5.92 -7.31
CA GLU A 64 -7.77 -4.61 -6.71
C GLU A 64 -8.96 -4.24 -5.84
N ARG A 65 -8.71 -3.48 -4.78
CA ARG A 65 -9.71 -2.83 -3.96
C ARG A 65 -9.30 -1.39 -3.68
N LEU A 66 -10.06 -0.43 -4.21
CA LEU A 66 -9.95 0.99 -3.87
C LEU A 66 -10.52 1.27 -2.47
N PRO A 67 -10.22 2.43 -1.85
CA PRO A 67 -10.80 2.86 -0.58
C PRO A 67 -12.32 2.76 -0.59
N GLY A 68 -12.91 2.26 0.50
CA GLY A 68 -14.37 2.07 0.61
C GLY A 68 -14.97 0.98 -0.29
N GLY A 69 -14.20 0.45 -1.26
CA GLY A 69 -14.68 -0.50 -2.26
C GLY A 69 -14.53 -1.97 -1.87
N ARG A 70 -14.88 -2.85 -2.83
CA ARG A 70 -14.70 -4.30 -2.75
C ARG A 70 -13.62 -4.76 -3.73
N PHE A 71 -13.02 -5.91 -3.49
CA PHE A 71 -12.08 -6.51 -4.43
C PHE A 71 -12.77 -6.81 -5.76
N LYS A 72 -12.24 -6.26 -6.86
CA LYS A 72 -12.64 -6.52 -8.25
C LYS A 72 -11.45 -7.05 -9.03
N ARG A 73 -11.71 -7.95 -9.98
CA ARG A 73 -10.67 -8.43 -10.89
C ARG A 73 -10.23 -7.30 -11.81
N VAL A 74 -8.90 -7.16 -11.96
CA VAL A 74 -8.28 -6.21 -12.89
C VAL A 74 -7.83 -6.96 -14.14
N ALA A 75 -8.14 -6.40 -15.30
CA ALA A 75 -7.64 -6.91 -16.58
C ALA A 75 -6.25 -6.33 -16.86
N LEU A 76 -5.23 -7.20 -16.90
CA LEU A 76 -3.85 -6.84 -17.22
C LEU A 76 -3.29 -7.81 -18.26
N ALA A 77 -2.39 -7.31 -19.12
CA ALA A 77 -1.67 -8.15 -20.06
C ALA A 77 -0.94 -9.29 -19.33
N ASN A 78 -1.03 -10.49 -19.88
CA ASN A 78 -0.45 -11.71 -19.33
C ASN A 78 -1.00 -12.20 -17.97
N TRP A 79 -2.03 -11.54 -17.41
CA TRP A 79 -2.78 -12.03 -16.26
C TRP A 79 -4.05 -12.75 -16.75
N GLY A 80 -4.57 -13.68 -15.93
CA GLY A 80 -5.73 -14.49 -16.33
C GLY A 80 -5.42 -15.57 -17.37
N VAL A 81 -4.15 -15.79 -17.72
CA VAL A 81 -3.69 -16.82 -18.66
C VAL A 81 -3.13 -18.01 -17.92
N TRP A 82 -3.43 -19.23 -18.40
CA TRP A 82 -2.89 -20.45 -17.83
C TRP A 82 -1.41 -20.61 -18.19
N GLN A 83 -0.61 -20.86 -17.15
CA GLN A 83 0.79 -21.26 -17.25
C GLN A 83 0.88 -22.73 -16.87
N SER A 84 1.51 -23.56 -17.69
CA SER A 84 1.53 -25.01 -17.48
C SER A 84 2.92 -25.59 -17.57
N THR A 85 3.11 -26.75 -16.96
CA THR A 85 4.31 -27.58 -17.09
C THR A 85 3.95 -29.06 -17.16
N ALA A 86 4.57 -29.76 -18.13
CA ALA A 86 4.54 -31.20 -18.27
C ALA A 86 5.89 -31.84 -17.89
N LYS A 87 6.83 -31.09 -17.32
CA LYS A 87 8.18 -31.57 -16.97
C LYS A 87 8.11 -32.77 -16.04
N LYS A 88 8.56 -33.95 -16.49
CA LYS A 88 8.58 -35.19 -15.71
C LYS A 88 9.62 -35.11 -14.56
N GLY A 89 9.40 -35.87 -13.50
CA GLY A 89 10.34 -36.02 -12.38
C GLY A 89 10.42 -34.82 -11.43
N VAL A 90 9.61 -33.75 -11.64
CA VAL A 90 9.54 -32.65 -10.68
C VAL A 90 8.44 -32.89 -9.65
N PRO A 91 8.67 -32.59 -8.36
CA PRO A 91 7.70 -32.86 -7.30
C PRO A 91 6.49 -31.92 -7.31
N GLY A 92 6.57 -30.80 -8.06
CA GLY A 92 5.49 -29.82 -8.16
C GLY A 92 5.81 -28.70 -9.15
N PHE A 93 4.96 -27.69 -9.17
CA PHE A 93 5.10 -26.50 -10.03
C PHE A 93 5.01 -25.24 -9.18
N ILE A 94 6.00 -24.37 -9.32
CA ILE A 94 6.04 -23.03 -8.69
C ILE A 94 6.12 -22.01 -9.83
N PHE A 95 5.28 -20.98 -9.74
CA PHE A 95 5.29 -19.89 -10.72
C PHE A 95 5.06 -18.55 -10.03
N THR A 96 5.73 -17.52 -10.50
CA THR A 96 5.70 -16.18 -9.91
C THR A 96 5.22 -15.17 -10.94
N LYS A 97 4.36 -14.26 -10.50
CA LYS A 97 3.89 -13.10 -11.25
C LYS A 97 4.25 -11.82 -10.52
N ARG A 98 4.80 -10.85 -11.26
CA ARG A 98 5.03 -9.48 -10.81
C ARG A 98 4.01 -8.56 -11.47
N VAL A 99 3.53 -7.59 -10.72
CA VAL A 99 2.75 -6.45 -11.20
C VAL A 99 3.41 -5.18 -10.72
N GLU A 100 3.55 -4.21 -11.59
CA GLU A 100 4.22 -2.92 -11.37
C GLU A 100 3.23 -1.77 -11.46
N GLU A 101 3.67 -0.58 -11.07
CA GLU A 101 2.92 0.68 -11.15
C GLU A 101 1.54 0.58 -10.47
N LEU A 102 1.50 -0.05 -9.31
CA LEU A 102 0.27 -0.24 -8.56
C LEU A 102 -0.37 1.11 -8.19
N ALA A 103 -1.68 1.22 -8.37
CA ALA A 103 -2.43 2.38 -7.90
C ALA A 103 -2.30 2.55 -6.37
N ALA A 104 -2.27 3.80 -5.91
CA ALA A 104 -2.32 4.17 -4.51
C ALA A 104 -3.26 5.39 -4.33
N PRO A 105 -4.13 5.39 -3.31
CA PRO A 105 -4.32 4.31 -2.32
C PRO A 105 -5.11 3.12 -2.87
N ALA A 106 -4.64 1.89 -2.63
CA ALA A 106 -5.33 0.68 -3.04
C ALA A 106 -4.83 -0.57 -2.29
N ALA A 107 -5.52 -1.69 -2.45
CA ALA A 107 -5.09 -2.98 -1.94
C ALA A 107 -5.19 -4.04 -3.04
N PHE A 108 -4.16 -4.87 -3.16
CA PHE A 108 -4.04 -5.88 -4.20
C PHE A 108 -3.86 -7.28 -3.63
N ARG A 109 -4.42 -8.28 -4.31
CA ARG A 109 -4.19 -9.70 -4.03
C ARG A 109 -4.28 -10.51 -5.31
N ALA A 110 -3.62 -11.64 -5.35
CA ALA A 110 -3.79 -12.62 -6.42
C ALA A 110 -4.77 -13.72 -5.99
N VAL A 111 -5.69 -14.07 -6.89
CA VAL A 111 -6.46 -15.32 -6.81
C VAL A 111 -5.82 -16.28 -7.80
N VAL A 112 -5.24 -17.36 -7.28
CA VAL A 112 -4.54 -18.36 -8.07
C VAL A 112 -5.44 -19.56 -8.23
N SER A 113 -5.76 -19.91 -9.48
CA SER A 113 -6.47 -21.13 -9.85
C SER A 113 -5.46 -22.18 -10.28
N PHE A 114 -5.63 -23.41 -9.81
CA PHE A 114 -4.77 -24.57 -10.08
C PHE A 114 -5.55 -25.65 -10.81
N ARG A 115 -4.86 -26.37 -11.72
CA ARG A 115 -5.41 -27.46 -12.50
C ARG A 115 -4.38 -28.57 -12.64
N TRP A 116 -4.81 -29.80 -12.41
CA TRP A 116 -4.07 -31.03 -12.64
C TRP A 116 -4.75 -31.76 -13.79
N SER A 117 -3.97 -32.26 -14.76
CA SER A 117 -4.49 -33.04 -15.88
C SER A 117 -3.74 -34.35 -16.00
N ASP A 118 -4.43 -35.38 -16.52
CA ASP A 118 -3.87 -36.67 -16.89
C ASP A 118 -3.07 -36.65 -18.20
N VAL A 119 -2.66 -37.77 -18.70
CA VAL A 119 -1.89 -37.92 -19.94
C VAL A 119 -2.73 -37.65 -21.19
N GLU A 120 -4.04 -37.84 -21.12
CA GLU A 120 -5.02 -37.55 -22.17
C GLU A 120 -5.40 -36.05 -22.19
N GLY A 121 -5.00 -35.26 -21.18
CA GLY A 121 -5.31 -33.85 -21.06
C GLY A 121 -6.61 -33.54 -20.31
N ASN A 122 -7.28 -34.58 -19.76
CA ASN A 122 -8.49 -34.40 -18.94
C ASN A 122 -8.12 -33.75 -17.61
N VAL A 123 -8.94 -32.79 -17.15
CA VAL A 123 -8.76 -32.17 -15.85
C VAL A 123 -9.25 -33.12 -14.76
N VAL A 124 -8.32 -33.62 -13.97
CA VAL A 124 -8.61 -34.55 -12.87
C VAL A 124 -8.81 -33.87 -11.52
N ARG A 125 -8.27 -32.64 -11.37
CA ARG A 125 -8.42 -31.86 -10.15
C ARG A 125 -8.31 -30.36 -10.43
N THR A 126 -9.04 -29.55 -9.66
CA THR A 126 -8.91 -28.08 -9.59
C THR A 126 -8.85 -27.60 -8.16
N ALA A 127 -8.21 -26.44 -7.93
CA ALA A 127 -8.23 -25.76 -6.66
C ALA A 127 -8.07 -24.25 -6.86
N LYS A 128 -8.38 -23.47 -5.82
CA LYS A 128 -8.10 -22.03 -5.76
C LYS A 128 -7.48 -21.67 -4.44
N ARG A 129 -6.57 -20.68 -4.46
CA ARG A 129 -6.01 -20.04 -3.28
C ARG A 129 -5.95 -18.53 -3.49
N THR A 130 -6.08 -17.79 -2.42
CA THR A 130 -5.95 -16.32 -2.44
C THR A 130 -4.72 -15.94 -1.64
N SER A 131 -3.89 -15.06 -2.19
CA SER A 131 -2.70 -14.56 -1.52
C SER A 131 -3.05 -13.60 -0.36
N PRO A 132 -2.11 -13.34 0.54
CA PRO A 132 -2.14 -12.15 1.39
C PRO A 132 -2.27 -10.86 0.56
N ILE A 133 -2.67 -9.77 1.23
CA ILE A 133 -2.97 -8.48 0.60
C ILE A 133 -1.71 -7.61 0.60
N CYS A 134 -1.32 -7.08 -0.58
CA CYS A 134 -0.41 -5.97 -0.73
C CYS A 134 -1.21 -4.67 -0.62
N ARG A 135 -0.89 -3.81 0.36
CA ARG A 135 -1.54 -2.51 0.58
C ARG A 135 -0.65 -1.40 0.09
N GLN A 136 -1.18 -0.56 -0.79
CA GLN A 136 -0.56 0.69 -1.21
C GLN A 136 -1.21 1.82 -0.41
N PRO A 137 -0.45 2.51 0.46
CA PRO A 137 -0.99 3.60 1.27
C PRO A 137 -1.31 4.82 0.43
N ASP A 138 -2.10 5.74 0.98
CA ASP A 138 -2.23 7.07 0.41
C ASP A 138 -0.92 7.85 0.62
N TRP A 139 -0.39 8.39 -0.46
CA TRP A 139 0.85 9.16 -0.47
C TRP A 139 0.62 10.67 -0.57
N ARG A 140 -0.62 11.11 -0.68
CA ARG A 140 -0.95 12.52 -0.77
C ARG A 140 -0.61 13.27 0.53
N PRO A 141 -0.41 14.60 0.49
CA PRO A 141 -0.44 15.44 1.66
C PRO A 141 -1.83 15.40 2.31
N ASP A 142 -1.94 15.92 3.52
CA ASP A 142 -3.16 15.94 4.33
C ASP A 142 -3.07 17.14 5.28
N LEU A 143 -3.58 18.29 4.83
CA LEU A 143 -3.47 19.55 5.53
C LEU A 143 -4.67 19.73 6.45
N ARG A 144 -4.41 20.01 7.71
CA ARG A 144 -5.49 20.37 8.64
C ARG A 144 -5.12 21.54 9.54
N VAL A 145 -6.14 22.23 10.02
CA VAL A 145 -5.99 23.19 11.08
C VAL A 145 -6.03 22.49 12.45
N GLY A 146 -4.86 22.35 13.09
CA GLY A 146 -4.75 21.64 14.37
C GLY A 146 -5.29 22.46 15.55
N ARG A 147 -4.91 23.72 15.68
CA ARG A 147 -5.30 24.60 16.77
C ARG A 147 -5.29 26.06 16.35
N VAL A 148 -6.28 26.81 16.82
CA VAL A 148 -6.32 28.28 16.72
C VAL A 148 -6.28 28.87 18.13
N VAL A 149 -5.38 29.83 18.37
CA VAL A 149 -5.27 30.58 19.62
C VAL A 149 -5.32 32.07 19.34
N PHE A 150 -5.85 32.85 20.29
CA PHE A 150 -5.90 34.30 20.22
C PHE A 150 -5.00 34.91 21.31
N ASP A 151 -4.31 35.99 20.96
CA ASP A 151 -3.62 36.82 21.95
C ASP A 151 -4.59 37.80 22.64
N GLU A 152 -4.06 38.60 23.57
CA GLU A 152 -4.81 39.61 24.33
C GLU A 152 -5.44 40.69 23.42
N ASP A 153 -4.84 40.95 22.26
CA ASP A 153 -5.34 41.87 21.24
C ASP A 153 -6.38 41.22 20.29
N GLY A 154 -6.68 39.95 20.46
CA GLY A 154 -7.58 39.20 19.61
C GLY A 154 -6.95 38.80 18.26
N ARG A 155 -5.63 38.81 18.10
CA ARG A 155 -4.96 38.30 16.92
C ARG A 155 -4.91 36.76 16.97
N ALA A 156 -5.29 36.15 15.86
CA ALA A 156 -5.32 34.70 15.72
C ALA A 156 -3.93 34.17 15.28
N ARG A 157 -3.52 33.08 15.92
CA ARG A 157 -2.43 32.21 15.47
C ARG A 157 -2.99 30.81 15.28
N ALA A 158 -2.85 30.29 14.06
CA ALA A 158 -3.26 28.94 13.71
C ALA A 158 -2.04 28.02 13.59
N ILE A 159 -2.18 26.78 14.04
CA ILE A 159 -1.22 25.71 13.76
C ILE A 159 -1.78 24.90 12.62
N VAL A 160 -1.09 24.90 11.48
CA VAL A 160 -1.38 24.03 10.33
C VAL A 160 -0.46 22.81 10.41
N VAL A 161 -1.00 21.64 10.13
CA VAL A 161 -0.29 20.36 10.16
C VAL A 161 -0.48 19.69 8.81
N ASN A 162 0.56 19.01 8.31
CA ASN A 162 0.47 18.06 7.21
C ASN A 162 0.60 16.65 7.80
N ASP A 163 -0.52 15.99 8.03
CA ASP A 163 -0.56 14.61 8.57
C ASP A 163 -0.39 13.56 7.46
N GLY A 164 -0.28 14.01 6.19
CA GLY A 164 -0.07 13.14 5.04
C GLY A 164 1.36 12.60 4.91
N ARG A 165 1.61 11.94 3.79
CA ARG A 165 2.88 11.24 3.51
C ARG A 165 3.79 11.97 2.53
N SER A 166 3.29 13.02 1.86
CA SER A 166 4.05 13.84 0.92
C SER A 166 4.04 15.31 1.33
N PRO A 167 5.00 16.13 0.88
CA PRO A 167 4.93 17.57 1.03
C PRO A 167 3.71 18.14 0.30
N SER A 168 3.07 19.17 0.88
CA SER A 168 1.87 19.77 0.30
C SER A 168 2.11 20.64 -0.94
N GLY A 169 3.35 21.06 -1.19
CA GLY A 169 3.58 22.18 -2.09
C GLY A 169 3.09 23.52 -1.49
N THR A 170 3.08 24.58 -2.27
CA THR A 170 2.57 25.91 -1.86
C THR A 170 1.05 25.85 -1.72
N PHE A 171 0.52 26.39 -0.64
CA PHE A 171 -0.93 26.46 -0.37
C PHE A 171 -1.29 27.75 0.37
N GLU A 172 -2.56 28.03 0.50
CA GLU A 172 -3.07 29.17 1.25
C GLU A 172 -3.73 28.72 2.57
N ILE A 173 -3.76 29.63 3.52
CA ILE A 173 -4.60 29.54 4.71
C ILE A 173 -5.46 30.78 4.81
N SER A 174 -6.75 30.63 5.02
CA SER A 174 -7.68 31.74 5.25
C SER A 174 -8.14 31.79 6.70
N MET A 175 -8.54 32.99 7.13
CA MET A 175 -9.36 33.22 8.31
C MET A 175 -10.54 34.11 7.94
N ASP A 176 -11.72 33.59 8.05
CA ASP A 176 -12.98 34.27 7.73
C ASP A 176 -13.69 34.69 9.01
N VAL A 177 -13.95 35.99 9.16
CA VAL A 177 -14.67 36.59 10.29
C VAL A 177 -15.76 37.49 9.72
N ARG A 178 -17.03 37.07 9.84
CA ARG A 178 -18.16 37.75 9.21
C ARG A 178 -17.90 38.04 7.71
N ASP A 179 -17.87 39.28 7.28
CA ASP A 179 -17.68 39.72 5.89
C ASP A 179 -16.20 40.00 5.53
N ARG A 180 -15.27 39.58 6.40
CA ARG A 180 -13.82 39.82 6.18
C ARG A 180 -13.09 38.47 6.10
N SER A 181 -12.25 38.37 5.07
CA SER A 181 -11.33 37.27 4.88
C SER A 181 -9.88 37.76 4.92
N VAL A 182 -9.03 37.03 5.62
CA VAL A 182 -7.58 37.24 5.62
C VAL A 182 -6.94 35.99 5.07
N VAL A 183 -6.17 36.10 4.01
CA VAL A 183 -5.47 34.99 3.35
C VAL A 183 -3.97 35.13 3.51
N ARG A 184 -3.27 34.04 3.69
CA ARG A 184 -1.81 33.94 3.72
C ARG A 184 -1.36 32.80 2.84
N THR A 185 -0.47 33.06 1.90
CA THR A 185 0.22 32.04 1.11
C THR A 185 1.39 31.47 1.92
N LEU A 186 1.49 30.17 1.98
CA LEU A 186 2.54 29.44 2.69
C LEU A 186 3.37 28.63 1.69
N PRO A 187 4.71 28.60 1.85
CA PRO A 187 5.51 27.60 1.15
C PRO A 187 5.12 26.22 1.65
N GLY A 188 5.36 25.19 0.85
CA GLY A 188 4.97 23.85 1.17
C GLY A 188 5.34 23.39 2.59
N LEU A 189 4.52 22.52 3.15
CA LEU A 189 4.72 21.92 4.46
C LEU A 189 5.12 20.46 4.27
N PRO A 190 6.34 20.05 4.70
CA PRO A 190 6.76 18.65 4.60
C PRO A 190 5.81 17.70 5.34
N ALA A 191 5.80 16.42 4.93
CA ALA A 191 5.04 15.37 5.59
C ALA A 191 5.33 15.29 7.09
N GLY A 192 4.30 15.17 7.92
CA GLY A 192 4.39 15.09 9.38
C GLY A 192 4.83 16.41 10.07
N GLN A 193 4.97 17.52 9.34
CA GLN A 193 5.39 18.79 9.91
C GLN A 193 4.21 19.70 10.22
N ARG A 194 4.46 20.68 11.10
CA ARG A 194 3.50 21.69 11.48
C ARG A 194 4.13 23.08 11.43
N ARG A 195 3.30 24.09 11.20
CA ARG A 195 3.69 25.50 11.16
C ARG A 195 2.67 26.37 11.89
N THR A 196 3.17 27.33 12.66
CA THR A 196 2.31 28.38 13.24
C THR A 196 2.24 29.54 12.27
N VAL A 197 1.02 30.01 12.00
CA VAL A 197 0.72 31.11 11.07
C VAL A 197 -0.03 32.21 11.82
N GLU A 198 0.45 33.43 11.71
CA GLU A 198 -0.26 34.60 12.20
C GLU A 198 -1.32 35.04 11.17
N LEU A 199 -2.54 35.17 11.65
CA LEU A 199 -3.71 35.56 10.89
C LEU A 199 -4.21 36.97 11.33
N GLY A 200 -5.39 37.31 10.94
CA GLY A 200 -6.01 38.57 11.29
C GLY A 200 -6.53 38.61 12.74
N ARG A 201 -7.20 39.73 13.06
CA ARG A 201 -7.89 39.91 14.35
C ARG A 201 -9.32 39.40 14.27
N CYS A 202 -9.74 38.74 15.32
CA CYS A 202 -11.14 38.39 15.57
C CYS A 202 -11.71 39.38 16.58
N SER A 203 -12.69 40.19 16.15
CA SER A 203 -13.38 41.12 17.03
C SER A 203 -14.69 40.51 17.54
N ALA A 204 -14.89 40.52 18.84
CA ALA A 204 -16.11 39.99 19.47
C ALA A 204 -17.33 40.93 19.26
N PRO A 205 -18.57 40.39 19.37
CA PRO A 205 -18.93 39.00 19.46
C PRO A 205 -18.94 38.33 18.05
N GLY A 206 -18.54 37.05 17.96
CA GLY A 206 -18.58 36.31 16.71
C GLY A 206 -17.75 35.03 16.73
N SER A 207 -17.59 34.44 15.56
CA SER A 207 -16.73 33.31 15.32
C SER A 207 -15.79 33.59 14.15
N ALA A 208 -14.67 32.89 14.12
CA ALA A 208 -13.76 32.81 13.00
C ALA A 208 -13.69 31.40 12.47
N THR A 209 -13.76 31.24 11.17
CA THR A 209 -13.42 29.97 10.50
C THR A 209 -12.03 30.10 9.91
N VAL A 210 -11.14 29.19 10.27
CA VAL A 210 -9.79 29.08 9.72
C VAL A 210 -9.76 27.85 8.84
N THR A 211 -9.32 28.02 7.58
CA THR A 211 -9.28 26.97 6.58
C THR A 211 -7.87 26.87 5.98
N ALA A 212 -7.26 25.70 6.02
CA ALA A 212 -6.09 25.35 5.23
C ALA A 212 -6.56 24.99 3.82
N ASP A 213 -5.83 25.43 2.82
CA ASP A 213 -6.14 25.22 1.40
C ASP A 213 -7.61 25.50 0.99
N PRO A 214 -8.13 26.73 1.24
CA PRO A 214 -9.53 27.09 0.99
C PRO A 214 -9.95 26.97 -0.48
N ALA A 215 -8.98 26.95 -1.41
CA ALA A 215 -9.20 26.84 -2.85
C ALA A 215 -9.09 25.38 -3.36
N HIS A 216 -8.80 24.41 -2.50
CA HIS A 216 -8.53 23.02 -2.88
C HIS A 216 -7.48 22.91 -4.00
N ALA A 217 -6.40 23.72 -3.89
CA ALA A 217 -5.31 23.74 -4.85
C ALA A 217 -4.34 22.57 -4.69
N VAL A 218 -4.32 21.98 -3.50
CA VAL A 218 -3.57 20.77 -3.14
C VAL A 218 -4.52 19.57 -3.15
N GLU A 219 -4.19 18.53 -3.90
CA GLU A 219 -4.95 17.27 -3.84
C GLU A 219 -4.56 16.51 -2.56
N GLU A 220 -5.47 16.38 -1.61
CA GLU A 220 -5.22 15.85 -0.27
C GLU A 220 -5.79 14.44 -0.04
N ALA A 221 -5.30 13.78 1.00
CA ALA A 221 -5.80 12.47 1.41
C ALA A 221 -7.18 12.58 2.08
N ASP A 222 -7.40 13.64 2.88
CA ASP A 222 -8.68 13.99 3.49
C ASP A 222 -8.91 15.50 3.34
N GLU A 223 -9.98 15.89 2.66
CA GLU A 223 -10.42 17.28 2.48
C GLU A 223 -11.43 17.72 3.59
N GLY A 224 -11.78 16.80 4.48
CA GLY A 224 -12.86 17.03 5.44
C GLY A 224 -12.45 17.71 6.75
N ASP A 225 -11.15 17.78 7.05
CA ASP A 225 -10.60 18.33 8.31
C ASP A 225 -9.77 19.62 8.13
N ASN A 226 -9.80 20.22 6.93
CA ASN A 226 -9.08 21.44 6.59
C ASN A 226 -9.57 22.67 7.34
N ALA A 227 -10.77 22.68 7.92
CA ALA A 227 -11.38 23.85 8.51
C ALA A 227 -11.73 23.67 9.98
N VAL A 228 -11.50 24.75 10.77
CA VAL A 228 -11.90 24.83 12.19
C VAL A 228 -12.61 26.14 12.47
N THR A 229 -13.77 26.08 13.11
CA THR A 229 -14.49 27.28 13.58
C THR A 229 -14.28 27.45 15.08
N VAL A 230 -13.85 28.64 15.48
CA VAL A 230 -13.58 29.03 16.89
C VAL A 230 -14.31 30.30 17.28
N ALA A 231 -14.71 30.42 18.54
CA ALA A 231 -15.29 31.65 19.07
C ALA A 231 -14.22 32.75 19.19
N CYS A 232 -14.55 33.97 18.81
CA CYS A 232 -13.67 35.13 19.02
C CYS A 232 -13.61 35.50 20.51
N PRO A 233 -12.45 35.96 21.02
CA PRO A 233 -12.33 36.37 22.41
C PRO A 233 -13.19 37.60 22.70
N VAL A 234 -13.92 37.57 23.81
CA VAL A 234 -14.65 38.72 24.30
C VAL A 234 -13.68 39.62 25.07
N LYS A 235 -13.46 40.87 24.65
CA LYS A 235 -12.70 41.83 25.47
C LYS A 235 -13.46 42.06 26.78
N ARG A 236 -12.86 41.71 27.89
CA ARG A 236 -13.30 42.08 29.20
C ARG A 236 -12.99 43.53 29.53
#